data_6831f9536151d1040516fd66151c2f21
#
_entry.id   6831f9536151d1040516fd66151c2f21
#
_cell.length_a   1.000
_cell.length_b   1.000
_cell.length_c   1.000
_cell.angle_alpha   90.00
_cell.angle_beta   90.00
_cell.angle_gamma   90.00
#
_symmetry.space_group_name_H-M   'P 1'
#
loop_
_entity.id
_entity.type
_entity.pdbx_description
1 polymer ?
#
loop_
_entity_poly.entity_id
_entity_poly.type
_entity_poly.pdbx_seq_one_letter_code
_entity_poly.pdbx_strand_id
1 'polypeptide(L)'
;GVGEPRYLGGAGRWRDSGMRGSPQRRRQRFIDADERETVGALVAVIREQRPHVVVTYDPAGGYGHPDHVHAHTVTAAAVAAAGPGAPRGADVPGEPWAVPKFYWSVFATGAYEAGLAALVPGDLRPEWSLPSEEEFTFGYADGDIDAVVEADAHARAAKEAALAAHATQVVVGPTGRACALSNNVALPILGDEHYVLAAGEAGERDERGWETDLLAGLGFTS
;
A
#
# COMPACT_ATOMS: atom_id res chain seq x y z
N GLY A 1 14.56 -0.76 10.24
CA GLY A 1 14.00 -1.77 9.37
C GLY A 1 12.80 -2.45 9.98
N VAL A 2 12.02 -3.12 9.18
CA VAL A 2 10.88 -3.93 9.63
C VAL A 2 11.35 -5.35 9.94
N GLY A 3 10.63 -6.06 10.83
CA GLY A 3 10.86 -7.47 11.12
C GLY A 3 10.45 -8.38 9.95
N GLU A 4 10.50 -9.69 10.20
CA GLU A 4 10.02 -10.66 9.21
C GLU A 4 8.52 -10.48 8.94
N PRO A 5 8.10 -10.56 7.65
CA PRO A 5 6.68 -10.43 7.30
C PRO A 5 5.88 -11.64 7.82
N ARG A 6 4.68 -11.39 8.31
CA ARG A 6 3.71 -12.45 8.61
C ARG A 6 2.83 -12.70 7.38
N TYR A 7 2.89 -13.90 6.86
CA TYR A 7 2.04 -14.30 5.75
C TYR A 7 0.66 -14.69 6.25
N LEU A 8 -0.37 -14.04 5.74
CA LEU A 8 -1.76 -14.36 6.07
C LEU A 8 -2.07 -15.83 5.74
N GLY A 9 -2.59 -16.59 6.70
CA GLY A 9 -2.84 -18.03 6.56
C GLY A 9 -1.57 -18.90 6.48
N GLY A 10 -0.36 -18.33 6.62
CA GLY A 10 0.93 -19.01 6.49
C GLY A 10 1.59 -18.86 5.12
N ALA A 11 2.91 -19.01 5.09
CA ALA A 11 3.70 -18.86 3.87
C ALA A 11 3.23 -19.82 2.75
N GLY A 12 2.94 -19.28 1.58
CA GLY A 12 2.51 -20.05 0.41
C GLY A 12 1.09 -20.61 0.48
N ARG A 13 0.25 -20.15 1.42
CA ARG A 13 -1.17 -20.52 1.50
C ARG A 13 -1.92 -20.14 0.23
N TRP A 14 -1.70 -18.93 -0.24
CA TRP A 14 -2.20 -18.45 -1.53
C TRP A 14 -1.04 -18.01 -2.41
N ARG A 15 -1.30 -17.90 -3.69
CA ARG A 15 -0.36 -17.40 -4.67
C ARG A 15 -0.86 -16.10 -5.28
N ASP A 16 0.04 -15.37 -5.88
CA ASP A 16 -0.27 -14.25 -6.77
C ASP A 16 -1.29 -14.66 -7.83
N SER A 17 -2.30 -13.83 -8.02
CA SER A 17 -3.41 -14.11 -8.95
C SER A 17 -3.08 -13.73 -10.38
N GLY A 18 -2.06 -12.89 -10.57
CA GLY A 18 -1.74 -12.27 -11.84
C GLY A 18 -2.79 -11.25 -12.28
N MET A 19 -2.51 -10.58 -13.37
CA MET A 19 -3.47 -9.67 -14.01
C MET A 19 -4.71 -10.44 -14.52
N ARG A 20 -5.80 -9.73 -14.77
CA ARG A 20 -7.05 -10.31 -15.30
C ARG A 20 -6.75 -11.15 -16.54
N GLY A 21 -7.25 -12.38 -16.57
CA GLY A 21 -7.03 -13.33 -17.67
C GLY A 21 -5.78 -14.21 -17.51
N SER A 22 -4.99 -14.07 -16.45
CA SER A 22 -3.85 -14.94 -16.20
C SER A 22 -4.27 -16.41 -16.02
N PRO A 23 -3.49 -17.38 -16.54
CA PRO A 23 -3.86 -18.79 -16.51
C PRO A 23 -3.90 -19.33 -15.07
N GLN A 24 -4.86 -20.21 -14.81
CA GLN A 24 -4.96 -20.89 -13.53
C GLN A 24 -3.79 -21.86 -13.35
N ARG A 25 -3.21 -21.88 -12.13
CA ARG A 25 -2.17 -22.83 -11.71
C ARG A 25 -2.69 -23.70 -10.57
N ARG A 26 -1.95 -24.73 -10.17
CA ARG A 26 -2.37 -25.71 -9.16
C ARG A 26 -2.67 -25.14 -7.76
N ARG A 27 -2.00 -24.05 -7.35
CA ARG A 27 -2.25 -23.41 -6.04
C ARG A 27 -3.39 -22.40 -6.17
N GLN A 28 -4.19 -22.30 -5.11
CA GLN A 28 -5.28 -21.33 -5.01
C GLN A 28 -4.74 -19.89 -5.11
N ARG A 29 -5.36 -19.08 -5.98
CA ARG A 29 -5.05 -17.66 -6.07
C ARG A 29 -5.58 -16.93 -4.83
N PHE A 30 -4.98 -15.79 -4.49
CA PHE A 30 -5.43 -15.00 -3.36
C PHE A 30 -6.87 -14.49 -3.56
N ILE A 31 -7.22 -14.04 -4.76
CA ILE A 31 -8.59 -13.59 -5.07
C ILE A 31 -9.67 -14.70 -5.00
N ASP A 32 -9.28 -15.97 -5.01
CA ASP A 32 -10.20 -17.10 -4.89
C ASP A 32 -10.27 -17.62 -3.43
N ALA A 33 -9.60 -16.96 -2.49
CA ALA A 33 -9.60 -17.35 -1.09
C ALA A 33 -10.99 -17.15 -0.47
N ASP A 34 -11.36 -18.02 0.46
CA ASP A 34 -12.57 -17.84 1.24
C ASP A 34 -12.47 -16.55 2.09
N GLU A 35 -13.43 -15.65 1.93
CA GLU A 35 -13.42 -14.36 2.62
C GLU A 35 -13.47 -14.52 4.13
N ARG A 36 -14.20 -15.52 4.66
CA ARG A 36 -14.28 -15.78 6.10
C ARG A 36 -12.92 -16.24 6.63
N GLU A 37 -12.20 -17.05 5.85
CA GLU A 37 -10.84 -17.50 6.21
C GLU A 37 -9.88 -16.31 6.25
N THR A 38 -9.85 -15.49 5.19
CA THR A 38 -8.91 -14.37 5.07
C THR A 38 -9.20 -13.26 6.07
N VAL A 39 -10.45 -12.85 6.19
CA VAL A 39 -10.89 -11.83 7.15
C VAL A 39 -10.66 -12.32 8.58
N GLY A 40 -11.07 -13.55 8.91
CA GLY A 40 -10.88 -14.12 10.24
C GLY A 40 -9.42 -14.21 10.66
N ALA A 41 -8.54 -14.62 9.75
CA ALA A 41 -7.10 -14.66 9.98
C ALA A 41 -6.53 -13.26 10.26
N LEU A 42 -6.98 -12.23 9.51
CA LEU A 42 -6.50 -10.86 9.70
C LEU A 42 -7.09 -10.22 10.97
N VAL A 43 -8.35 -10.51 11.33
CA VAL A 43 -8.95 -10.09 12.62
C VAL A 43 -8.13 -10.64 13.79
N ALA A 44 -7.71 -11.90 13.72
CA ALA A 44 -6.87 -12.49 14.77
C ALA A 44 -5.54 -11.73 14.91
N VAL A 45 -4.90 -11.38 13.80
CA VAL A 45 -3.66 -10.58 13.79
C VAL A 45 -3.90 -9.19 14.39
N ILE A 46 -4.97 -8.49 13.98
CA ILE A 46 -5.31 -7.16 14.50
C ILE A 46 -5.54 -7.21 16.03
N ARG A 47 -6.29 -8.19 16.51
CA ARG A 47 -6.56 -8.33 17.95
C ARG A 47 -5.33 -8.73 18.77
N GLU A 48 -4.42 -9.50 18.18
CA GLU A 48 -3.15 -9.87 18.80
C GLU A 48 -2.19 -8.68 18.87
N GLN A 49 -2.00 -7.98 17.75
CA GLN A 49 -1.00 -6.92 17.62
C GLN A 49 -1.50 -5.56 18.13
N ARG A 50 -2.81 -5.35 18.19
CA ARG A 50 -3.45 -4.10 18.59
C ARG A 50 -2.84 -2.86 17.90
N PRO A 51 -2.79 -2.86 16.55
CA PRO A 51 -2.13 -1.77 15.82
C PRO A 51 -2.89 -0.46 16.01
N HIS A 52 -2.15 0.64 16.14
CA HIS A 52 -2.73 1.97 16.20
C HIS A 52 -3.06 2.51 14.81
N VAL A 53 -2.29 2.10 13.83
CA VAL A 53 -2.48 2.44 12.42
C VAL A 53 -2.49 1.16 11.60
N VAL A 54 -3.46 1.05 10.71
CA VAL A 54 -3.50 0.03 9.66
C VAL A 54 -3.45 0.73 8.32
N VAL A 55 -2.61 0.23 7.41
CA VAL A 55 -2.50 0.75 6.05
C VAL A 55 -2.77 -0.37 5.07
N THR A 56 -3.51 -0.08 4.01
CA THR A 56 -3.73 -0.98 2.88
C THR A 56 -3.83 -0.20 1.58
N TYR A 57 -4.07 -0.88 0.46
CA TYR A 57 -4.41 -0.23 -0.81
C TYR A 57 -5.74 0.51 -0.72
N ASP A 58 -5.97 1.43 -1.64
CA ASP A 58 -7.28 2.05 -1.87
C ASP A 58 -8.29 1.02 -2.44
N PRO A 59 -9.59 1.36 -2.54
CA PRO A 59 -10.62 0.45 -3.06
C PRO A 59 -10.37 -0.03 -4.49
N ALA A 60 -9.66 0.76 -5.30
CA ALA A 60 -9.30 0.39 -6.67
C ALA A 60 -8.04 -0.50 -6.74
N GLY A 61 -7.32 -0.67 -5.62
CA GLY A 61 -6.08 -1.44 -5.57
C GLY A 61 -4.91 -0.74 -6.28
N GLY A 62 -4.85 0.59 -6.18
CA GLY A 62 -3.91 1.43 -6.90
C GLY A 62 -4.17 1.34 -8.40
N TYR A 63 -3.26 0.75 -9.15
CA TYR A 63 -3.39 0.55 -10.60
C TYR A 63 -4.33 -0.60 -11.02
N GLY A 64 -5.15 -1.10 -10.11
CA GLY A 64 -6.20 -2.08 -10.42
C GLY A 64 -5.78 -3.56 -10.42
N HIS A 65 -4.65 -3.90 -9.78
CA HIS A 65 -4.26 -5.31 -9.64
C HIS A 65 -5.30 -6.07 -8.81
N PRO A 66 -5.80 -7.23 -9.25
CA PRO A 66 -6.85 -7.97 -8.54
C PRO A 66 -6.50 -8.30 -7.08
N ASP A 67 -5.24 -8.67 -6.79
CA ASP A 67 -4.81 -8.95 -5.41
C ASP A 67 -4.75 -7.70 -4.54
N HIS A 68 -4.48 -6.53 -5.10
CA HIS A 68 -4.50 -5.26 -4.36
C HIS A 68 -5.93 -4.87 -3.96
N VAL A 69 -6.88 -5.00 -4.90
CA VAL A 69 -8.32 -4.81 -4.63
C VAL A 69 -8.79 -5.79 -3.56
N HIS A 70 -8.38 -7.06 -3.65
CA HIS A 70 -8.75 -8.08 -2.67
C HIS A 70 -8.10 -7.82 -1.30
N ALA A 71 -6.84 -7.38 -1.26
CA ALA A 71 -6.15 -6.99 -0.03
C ALA A 71 -6.87 -5.82 0.66
N HIS A 72 -7.31 -4.80 -0.11
CA HIS A 72 -8.17 -3.73 0.41
C HIS A 72 -9.45 -4.31 1.04
N THR A 73 -10.20 -5.11 0.30
CA THR A 73 -11.49 -5.66 0.72
C THR A 73 -11.35 -6.45 2.03
N VAL A 74 -10.38 -7.36 2.08
CA VAL A 74 -10.11 -8.19 3.28
C VAL A 74 -9.68 -7.31 4.46
N THR A 75 -8.83 -6.31 4.23
CA THR A 75 -8.33 -5.44 5.31
C THR A 75 -9.44 -4.55 5.86
N ALA A 76 -10.24 -3.91 4.99
CA ALA A 76 -11.36 -3.08 5.41
C ALA A 76 -12.38 -3.88 6.23
N ALA A 77 -12.74 -5.09 5.76
CA ALA A 77 -13.63 -6.00 6.49
C ALA A 77 -13.03 -6.43 7.84
N ALA A 78 -11.73 -6.72 7.89
CA ALA A 78 -11.06 -7.15 9.12
C ALA A 78 -10.95 -6.01 10.16
N VAL A 79 -10.63 -4.79 9.73
CA VAL A 79 -10.61 -3.60 10.60
C VAL A 79 -11.99 -3.37 11.22
N ALA A 80 -13.05 -3.44 10.42
CA ALA A 80 -14.42 -3.30 10.90
C ALA A 80 -14.83 -4.43 11.87
N ALA A 81 -14.40 -5.67 11.60
CA ALA A 81 -14.75 -6.84 12.41
C ALA A 81 -13.86 -7.04 13.64
N ALA A 82 -12.72 -6.40 13.74
CA ALA A 82 -11.82 -6.54 14.89
C ALA A 82 -12.32 -5.78 16.13
N GLY A 83 -13.10 -4.71 15.92
CA GLY A 83 -13.59 -3.81 16.97
C GLY A 83 -14.69 -4.40 17.86
N PRO A 84 -15.04 -3.68 18.95
CA PRO A 84 -16.17 -4.02 19.79
C PRO A 84 -17.49 -3.82 19.02
N GLY A 85 -18.45 -4.71 19.24
CA GLY A 85 -19.78 -4.62 18.60
C GLY A 85 -19.86 -5.24 17.20
N ALA A 86 -18.77 -5.75 16.65
CA ALA A 86 -18.82 -6.54 15.43
C ALA A 86 -19.73 -7.76 15.60
N PRO A 87 -20.49 -8.18 14.56
CA PRO A 87 -21.31 -9.37 14.63
C PRO A 87 -20.48 -10.56 15.12
N ARG A 88 -20.94 -11.22 16.20
CA ARG A 88 -20.32 -12.44 16.70
C ARG A 88 -20.58 -13.56 15.70
N GLY A 89 -19.72 -13.65 14.67
CA GLY A 89 -19.89 -14.61 13.59
C GLY A 89 -18.73 -15.57 13.36
N ALA A 90 -17.63 -15.36 14.07
CA ALA A 90 -16.53 -16.32 14.09
C ALA A 90 -15.95 -16.34 15.51
N ASP A 91 -15.61 -17.52 16.02
CA ASP A 91 -14.73 -17.70 17.18
C ASP A 91 -13.31 -17.22 16.84
N VAL A 92 -13.18 -15.92 16.53
CA VAL A 92 -11.88 -15.33 16.27
C VAL A 92 -11.24 -14.99 17.61
N PRO A 93 -10.08 -15.54 17.92
CA PRO A 93 -9.42 -15.36 19.20
C PRO A 93 -9.02 -13.90 19.43
N GLY A 94 -8.85 -13.54 20.70
CA GLY A 94 -8.37 -12.23 21.13
C GLY A 94 -9.50 -11.27 21.50
N GLU A 95 -9.18 -10.35 22.42
CA GLU A 95 -10.08 -9.28 22.83
C GLU A 95 -10.32 -8.30 21.68
N PRO A 96 -11.53 -7.77 21.51
CA PRO A 96 -11.83 -6.78 20.48
C PRO A 96 -10.87 -5.59 20.52
N TRP A 97 -10.45 -5.14 19.35
CA TRP A 97 -9.58 -3.99 19.17
C TRP A 97 -10.12 -3.08 18.08
N ALA A 98 -10.53 -1.88 18.44
CA ALA A 98 -10.85 -0.83 17.48
C ALA A 98 -9.55 -0.20 16.99
N VAL A 99 -9.25 -0.32 15.71
CA VAL A 99 -8.09 0.33 15.09
C VAL A 99 -8.31 1.85 15.10
N PRO A 100 -7.45 2.65 15.75
CA PRO A 100 -7.66 4.09 15.85
C PRO A 100 -7.60 4.82 14.52
N LYS A 101 -6.69 4.44 13.62
CA LYS A 101 -6.56 5.04 12.28
C LYS A 101 -6.38 3.99 11.20
N PHE A 102 -7.16 4.14 10.14
CA PHE A 102 -7.08 3.27 8.96
C PHE A 102 -6.85 4.12 7.73
N TYR A 103 -5.74 3.87 7.02
CA TYR A 103 -5.32 4.63 5.85
C TYR A 103 -5.28 3.77 4.59
N TRP A 104 -5.52 4.41 3.46
CA TRP A 104 -5.17 3.90 2.14
C TRP A 104 -3.85 4.52 1.70
N SER A 105 -2.89 3.70 1.27
CA SER A 105 -1.71 4.17 0.55
C SER A 105 -2.10 4.49 -0.89
N VAL A 106 -1.82 5.71 -1.33
CA VAL A 106 -2.26 6.23 -2.63
C VAL A 106 -1.11 6.94 -3.35
N PHE A 107 -1.28 7.19 -4.64
CA PHE A 107 -0.37 8.02 -5.43
C PHE A 107 -0.93 9.44 -5.51
N ALA A 108 -0.17 10.44 -5.05
CA ALA A 108 -0.50 11.85 -5.27
C ALA A 108 -0.16 12.24 -6.71
N THR A 109 -1.14 12.73 -7.46
CA THR A 109 -0.97 13.10 -8.87
C THR A 109 0.08 14.18 -9.02
N GLY A 110 0.04 15.25 -8.21
CA GLY A 110 1.01 16.32 -8.27
C GLY A 110 2.46 15.87 -8.00
N ALA A 111 2.66 14.98 -7.01
CA ALA A 111 3.98 14.43 -6.71
C ALA A 111 4.49 13.53 -7.85
N TYR A 112 3.61 12.75 -8.47
CA TYR A 112 3.96 11.88 -9.59
C TYR A 112 4.36 12.70 -10.84
N GLU A 113 3.55 13.71 -11.20
CA GLU A 113 3.83 14.59 -12.32
C GLU A 113 5.13 15.38 -12.12
N ALA A 114 5.35 15.92 -10.92
CA ALA A 114 6.61 16.58 -10.57
C ALA A 114 7.81 15.62 -10.66
N GLY A 115 7.62 14.38 -10.20
CA GLY A 115 8.62 13.32 -10.30
C GLY A 115 8.98 12.99 -11.75
N LEU A 116 7.99 12.84 -12.62
CA LEU A 116 8.20 12.61 -14.06
C LEU A 116 8.91 13.78 -14.73
N ALA A 117 8.49 15.01 -14.46
CA ALA A 117 9.10 16.21 -15.02
C ALA A 117 10.57 16.41 -14.60
N ALA A 118 10.96 15.84 -13.46
CA ALA A 118 12.32 15.89 -12.95
C ALA A 118 13.25 14.81 -13.52
N LEU A 119 12.73 13.82 -14.26
CA LEU A 119 13.57 12.80 -14.91
C LEU A 119 14.31 13.39 -16.11
N VAL A 120 15.56 12.96 -16.26
CA VAL A 120 16.40 13.29 -17.41
C VAL A 120 16.79 12.01 -18.17
N PRO A 121 17.24 12.09 -19.43
CA PRO A 121 17.58 10.90 -20.21
C PRO A 121 18.57 9.95 -19.53
N GLY A 122 19.45 10.46 -18.67
CA GLY A 122 20.40 9.65 -17.90
C GLY A 122 19.76 8.79 -16.79
N ASP A 123 18.53 9.07 -16.41
CA ASP A 123 17.78 8.31 -15.42
C ASP A 123 17.12 7.06 -16.03
N LEU A 124 16.98 7.05 -17.35
CA LEU A 124 16.23 6.04 -18.10
C LEU A 124 17.15 5.02 -18.75
N ARG A 125 16.66 3.81 -18.93
CA ARG A 125 17.30 2.85 -19.83
C ARG A 125 16.88 3.09 -21.27
N PRO A 126 17.71 2.73 -22.27
CA PRO A 126 17.42 2.98 -23.68
C PRO A 126 16.08 2.42 -24.17
N GLU A 127 15.64 1.30 -23.57
CA GLU A 127 14.40 0.61 -23.93
C GLU A 127 13.16 1.16 -23.19
N TRP A 128 13.32 2.14 -22.32
CA TRP A 128 12.19 2.68 -21.55
C TRP A 128 11.52 3.85 -22.25
N SER A 129 10.21 3.92 -22.14
CA SER A 129 9.40 5.08 -22.49
C SER A 129 8.89 5.81 -21.27
N LEU A 130 8.63 7.10 -21.39
CA LEU A 130 7.83 7.81 -20.39
C LEU A 130 6.35 7.44 -20.56
N PRO A 131 5.57 7.41 -19.46
CA PRO A 131 4.14 7.13 -19.54
C PRO A 131 3.42 8.22 -20.32
N SER A 132 2.36 7.86 -21.03
CA SER A 132 1.39 8.80 -21.56
C SER A 132 0.44 9.30 -20.47
N GLU A 133 -0.29 10.39 -20.71
CA GLU A 133 -1.31 10.87 -19.78
C GLU A 133 -2.40 9.83 -19.49
N GLU A 134 -2.68 8.95 -20.46
CA GLU A 134 -3.70 7.89 -20.33
C GLU A 134 -3.24 6.72 -19.45
N GLU A 135 -1.94 6.56 -19.24
CA GLU A 135 -1.38 5.46 -18.45
C GLU A 135 -1.36 5.73 -16.94
N PHE A 136 -1.51 6.98 -16.51
CA PHE A 136 -1.59 7.35 -15.10
C PHE A 136 -3.00 7.85 -14.74
N THR A 137 -3.94 6.94 -14.53
CA THR A 137 -5.35 7.25 -14.22
C THR A 137 -5.76 6.88 -12.79
N PHE A 138 -4.79 6.48 -11.97
CA PHE A 138 -5.02 5.95 -10.60
C PHE A 138 -4.50 6.88 -9.50
N GLY A 139 -4.08 8.09 -9.84
CA GLY A 139 -3.64 9.10 -8.86
C GLY A 139 -4.80 9.82 -8.18
N TYR A 140 -4.53 10.28 -6.97
CA TYR A 140 -5.42 11.13 -6.19
C TYR A 140 -4.99 12.59 -6.35
N ALA A 141 -5.96 13.50 -6.47
CA ALA A 141 -5.65 14.93 -6.45
C ALA A 141 -5.13 15.35 -5.06
N ASP A 142 -4.27 16.36 -5.00
CA ASP A 142 -3.66 16.81 -3.75
C ASP A 142 -4.70 17.18 -2.68
N GLY A 143 -5.87 17.69 -3.09
CA GLY A 143 -6.99 17.99 -2.20
C GLY A 143 -7.69 16.78 -1.59
N ASP A 144 -7.46 15.58 -2.13
CA ASP A 144 -8.01 14.31 -1.64
C ASP A 144 -7.00 13.53 -0.78
N ILE A 145 -5.81 14.10 -0.55
CA ILE A 145 -4.77 13.54 0.32
C ILE A 145 -4.98 14.02 1.75
N ASP A 146 -4.89 13.11 2.70
CA ASP A 146 -5.01 13.41 4.13
C ASP A 146 -3.67 13.43 4.87
N ALA A 147 -2.70 12.65 4.41
CA ALA A 147 -1.41 12.54 5.08
C ALA A 147 -0.26 12.26 4.12
N VAL A 148 0.94 12.66 4.53
CA VAL A 148 2.21 12.36 3.84
C VAL A 148 3.25 11.89 4.86
N VAL A 149 4.02 10.89 4.48
CA VAL A 149 5.26 10.52 5.17
C VAL A 149 6.42 10.95 4.28
N GLU A 150 7.09 12.02 4.68
CA GLU A 150 8.23 12.56 3.94
C GLU A 150 9.48 11.72 4.20
N ALA A 151 10.16 11.35 3.13
CA ALA A 151 11.34 10.50 3.22
C ALA A 151 12.61 11.35 3.34
N ASP A 152 13.42 11.06 4.34
CA ASP A 152 14.80 11.52 4.40
C ASP A 152 15.71 10.76 3.40
N ALA A 153 16.97 11.11 3.33
CA ALA A 153 17.94 10.47 2.43
C ALA A 153 18.11 8.96 2.73
N HIS A 154 18.00 8.55 4.00
CA HIS A 154 18.10 7.14 4.39
C HIS A 154 16.89 6.34 3.93
N ALA A 155 15.69 6.87 4.13
CA ALA A 155 14.45 6.23 3.68
C ALA A 155 14.38 6.11 2.15
N ARG A 156 14.83 7.14 1.42
CA ARG A 156 14.94 7.10 -0.06
C ARG A 156 15.87 6.00 -0.53
N ALA A 157 17.07 5.90 0.05
CA ALA A 157 18.04 4.85 -0.28
C ALA A 157 17.51 3.44 0.07
N ALA A 158 16.80 3.32 1.20
CA ALA A 158 16.18 2.05 1.59
C ALA A 158 15.05 1.63 0.62
N LYS A 159 14.24 2.57 0.15
CA LYS A 159 13.20 2.33 -0.84
C LYS A 159 13.78 1.89 -2.19
N GLU A 160 14.82 2.57 -2.66
CA GLU A 160 15.54 2.19 -3.88
C GLU A 160 16.10 0.76 -3.77
N ALA A 161 16.77 0.44 -2.67
CA ALA A 161 17.31 -0.89 -2.42
C ALA A 161 16.21 -1.97 -2.34
N ALA A 162 15.07 -1.64 -1.73
CA ALA A 162 13.92 -2.53 -1.67
C ALA A 162 13.34 -2.81 -3.06
N LEU A 163 13.19 -1.78 -3.91
CA LEU A 163 12.74 -1.95 -5.29
C LEU A 163 13.73 -2.78 -6.09
N ALA A 164 15.03 -2.53 -5.96
CA ALA A 164 16.08 -3.31 -6.63
C ALA A 164 16.09 -4.79 -6.21
N ALA A 165 15.71 -5.10 -4.97
CA ALA A 165 15.58 -6.47 -4.48
C ALA A 165 14.41 -7.23 -5.14
N HIS A 166 13.42 -6.54 -5.70
CA HIS A 166 12.30 -7.13 -6.45
C HIS A 166 12.63 -7.33 -7.93
N ALA A 167 13.86 -7.76 -8.23
CA ALA A 167 14.42 -7.85 -9.57
C ALA A 167 13.64 -8.73 -10.58
N THR A 168 12.70 -9.55 -10.12
CA THR A 168 11.80 -10.32 -10.98
C THR A 168 10.62 -9.52 -11.52
N GLN A 169 10.36 -8.34 -10.96
CA GLN A 169 9.21 -7.48 -11.31
C GLN A 169 9.62 -6.04 -11.62
N VAL A 170 10.63 -5.53 -10.92
CA VAL A 170 11.05 -4.14 -10.99
C VAL A 170 12.49 -4.05 -11.48
N VAL A 171 12.74 -3.15 -12.40
CA VAL A 171 14.09 -2.77 -12.83
C VAL A 171 14.32 -1.32 -12.43
N VAL A 172 15.35 -1.07 -11.62
CA VAL A 172 15.76 0.28 -11.22
C VAL A 172 16.67 0.87 -12.29
N GLY A 173 16.49 2.14 -12.59
CA GLY A 173 17.25 2.89 -13.57
C GLY A 173 18.69 3.22 -13.10
N PRO A 174 19.52 3.74 -14.00
CA PRO A 174 20.96 3.93 -13.75
C PRO A 174 21.29 4.83 -12.54
N THR A 175 20.42 5.78 -12.22
CA THR A 175 20.63 6.78 -11.17
C THR A 175 19.81 6.54 -9.90
N GLY A 176 18.97 5.48 -9.88
CA GLY A 176 18.05 5.22 -8.77
C GLY A 176 16.84 6.15 -8.70
N ARG A 177 16.64 7.06 -9.70
CA ARG A 177 15.52 8.02 -9.69
C ARG A 177 14.28 7.52 -10.42
N ALA A 178 14.42 6.49 -11.23
CA ALA A 178 13.32 5.87 -11.97
C ALA A 178 13.37 4.35 -11.83
N CYS A 179 12.23 3.72 -12.02
CA CYS A 179 12.10 2.27 -12.18
C CYS A 179 11.09 1.96 -13.27
N ALA A 180 11.11 0.74 -13.78
CA ALA A 180 10.09 0.24 -14.70
C ALA A 180 9.70 -1.20 -14.34
N LEU A 181 8.47 -1.56 -14.65
CA LEU A 181 7.99 -2.93 -14.65
C LEU A 181 8.30 -3.59 -16.02
N SER A 182 7.78 -4.79 -16.23
CA SER A 182 7.97 -5.55 -17.48
C SER A 182 7.41 -4.87 -18.74
N ASN A 183 6.61 -3.82 -18.60
CA ASN A 183 6.09 -3.00 -19.67
C ASN A 183 7.08 -1.95 -20.19
N ASN A 184 8.24 -1.76 -19.53
CA ASN A 184 9.25 -0.76 -19.83
C ASN A 184 8.75 0.69 -19.78
N VAL A 185 7.66 0.96 -19.07
CA VAL A 185 7.19 2.33 -18.79
C VAL A 185 7.89 2.83 -17.54
N ALA A 186 8.63 3.93 -17.68
CA ALA A 186 9.40 4.50 -16.57
C ALA A 186 8.48 5.21 -15.57
N LEU A 187 8.65 4.90 -14.31
CA LEU A 187 7.98 5.54 -13.18
C LEU A 187 9.03 6.24 -12.31
N PRO A 188 8.76 7.46 -11.82
CA PRO A 188 9.66 8.09 -10.87
C PRO A 188 9.65 7.33 -9.54
N ILE A 189 10.82 7.14 -8.94
CA ILE A 189 10.90 6.63 -7.57
C ILE A 189 10.69 7.82 -6.63
N LEU A 190 9.45 7.97 -6.17
CA LEU A 190 9.11 8.99 -5.18
C LEU A 190 9.59 8.54 -3.80
N GLY A 191 10.23 9.44 -3.05
CA GLY A 191 10.61 9.17 -1.66
C GLY A 191 9.39 9.19 -0.75
N ASP A 192 8.61 10.25 -0.87
CA ASP A 192 7.47 10.52 -0.02
C ASP A 192 6.30 9.60 -0.35
N GLU A 193 5.54 9.24 0.67
CA GLU A 193 4.38 8.36 0.54
C GLU A 193 3.12 9.07 1.03
N HIS A 194 2.03 8.93 0.28
CA HIS A 194 0.79 9.67 0.49
C HIS A 194 -0.35 8.73 0.89
N TYR A 195 -1.27 9.28 1.70
CA TYR A 195 -2.32 8.49 2.32
C TYR A 195 -3.65 9.25 2.35
N VAL A 196 -4.73 8.47 2.27
CA VAL A 196 -6.11 8.92 2.54
C VAL A 196 -6.58 8.27 3.84
N LEU A 197 -7.12 9.06 4.75
CA LEU A 197 -7.67 8.57 6.02
C LEU A 197 -9.07 7.98 5.79
N ALA A 198 -9.14 6.67 5.71
CA ALA A 198 -10.38 5.94 5.47
C ALA A 198 -11.28 5.83 6.73
N ALA A 199 -10.68 5.80 7.92
CA ALA A 199 -11.39 5.80 9.19
C ALA A 199 -10.49 6.29 10.33
N GLY A 200 -11.10 6.87 11.35
CA GLY A 200 -10.43 7.48 12.50
C GLY A 200 -10.49 9.01 12.44
N GLU A 201 -9.76 9.66 13.32
CA GLU A 201 -9.69 11.12 13.39
C GLU A 201 -8.29 11.59 13.00
N ALA A 202 -8.25 12.60 12.11
CA ALA A 202 -6.99 13.23 11.73
C ALA A 202 -6.38 13.97 12.93
N GLY A 203 -5.05 13.95 13.02
CA GLY A 203 -4.30 14.78 13.95
C GLY A 203 -4.05 16.19 13.41
N GLU A 204 -2.96 16.81 13.86
CA GLU A 204 -2.52 18.12 13.38
C GLU A 204 -2.13 18.03 11.88
N ARG A 205 -2.54 19.05 11.12
CA ARG A 205 -2.30 19.16 9.69
C ARG A 205 -1.39 20.35 9.40
N ASP A 206 -0.54 20.21 8.39
CA ASP A 206 0.32 21.29 7.89
C ASP A 206 -0.44 22.27 6.97
N GLU A 207 0.30 23.20 6.35
CA GLU A 207 -0.25 24.22 5.45
C GLU A 207 -0.92 23.65 4.20
N ARG A 208 -0.58 22.42 3.81
CA ARG A 208 -1.21 21.69 2.70
C ARG A 208 -2.54 21.06 3.11
N GLY A 209 -2.85 21.03 4.41
CA GLY A 209 -3.96 20.32 4.98
C GLY A 209 -3.67 18.82 5.23
N TRP A 210 -2.41 18.42 5.26
CA TRP A 210 -1.97 17.02 5.41
C TRP A 210 -1.38 16.77 6.80
N GLU A 211 -1.64 15.60 7.36
CA GLU A 211 -0.87 15.10 8.48
C GLU A 211 0.54 14.70 8.00
N THR A 212 1.57 15.03 8.78
CA THR A 212 2.97 14.63 8.51
C THR A 212 3.43 13.48 9.42
N ASP A 213 2.55 13.02 10.29
CA ASP A 213 2.76 11.86 11.17
C ASP A 213 1.44 11.07 11.27
N LEU A 214 1.43 9.83 10.77
CA LEU A 214 0.26 8.94 10.82
C LEU A 214 -0.18 8.62 12.27
N LEU A 215 0.67 8.84 13.27
CA LEU A 215 0.37 8.65 14.68
C LEU A 215 -0.14 9.93 15.36
N ALA A 216 -0.18 11.05 14.65
CA ALA A 216 -0.65 12.35 15.21
C ALA A 216 -2.04 12.19 15.83
N GLY A 217 -2.24 12.81 16.98
CA GLY A 217 -3.52 12.78 17.72
C GLY A 217 -3.80 11.50 18.52
N LEU A 218 -2.93 10.48 18.48
CA LEU A 218 -3.13 9.21 19.21
C LEU A 218 -2.62 9.23 20.67
N GLY A 219 -2.19 10.36 21.18
CA GLY A 219 -1.82 10.51 22.60
C GLY A 219 -0.51 9.81 22.99
N PHE A 220 0.34 9.48 22.04
CA PHE A 220 1.70 9.07 22.33
C PHE A 220 2.51 10.29 22.75
N THR A 221 3.03 10.27 23.99
CA THR A 221 4.09 11.20 24.38
C THR A 221 5.40 10.66 23.87
N SER A 222 6.07 11.44 23.04
CA SER A 222 7.46 11.21 22.59
C SER A 222 8.42 11.15 23.77
#